data_ef1940cb285b17c0ff2bf279f018c26e
#
_entry.id   ef1940cb285b17c0ff2bf279f018c26e
#
_cell.length_a   1.000
_cell.length_b   1.000
_cell.length_c   1.000
_cell.angle_alpha   90.00
_cell.angle_beta   90.00
_cell.angle_gamma   90.00
#
_symmetry.space_group_name_H-M   'P 1'
#
loop_
_entity.id
_entity.type
_entity.pdbx_description
1 polymer ?
#
loop_
_entity_poly.entity_id
_entity_poly.type
_entity_poly.pdbx_seq_one_letter_code
_entity_poly.pdbx_strand_id
1 'polypeptide(L)'
;MATLRIGTLGAARITPPALIKPARSVEGVEVVAVAARDRARAEKFASKHGIRRVVDSYEALIADPDVDVIYNPLPNGLHGAWTVAALEAGKHVLCEKPFTANADEARAVAGVAESSGLVVMEAFHYRYHPVAQRMIDVVRSGEIGELTHVESAMCIPLPLPKDIRYRLDLAGGATMDTGCYAIHMNRMVAGAEPEVVSAKARIAKPGVDRWMQAQFRYPSGVTGTMTTALWSSTLLKVSVRAVGTLGELRVFNPTGPQMGYRMSVRVGGSKRRITVDGAKKATYAYQLEAFAAAVRDGAPVLTPPADAIANMTVIDAVYRAAGLPIREPSMRGT
;
A
#
# COMPACT_ATOMS: atom_id res chain seq x y z
N MET A 1 -10.30 13.25 24.16
CA MET A 1 -10.70 12.17 23.23
C MET A 1 -10.20 10.84 23.77
N ALA A 2 -10.96 9.75 23.59
CA ALA A 2 -10.47 8.42 23.98
C ALA A 2 -9.24 8.01 23.15
N THR A 3 -8.26 7.38 23.81
CA THR A 3 -7.06 6.88 23.14
C THR A 3 -7.41 5.67 22.31
N LEU A 4 -7.00 5.66 21.04
CA LEU A 4 -7.13 4.54 20.11
C LEU A 4 -5.99 3.54 20.36
N ARG A 5 -6.32 2.36 20.89
CA ARG A 5 -5.39 1.33 21.33
C ARG A 5 -5.15 0.34 20.19
N ILE A 6 -3.92 0.29 19.67
CA ILE A 6 -3.57 -0.54 18.52
C ILE A 6 -2.76 -1.76 18.95
N GLY A 7 -3.21 -2.95 18.54
CA GLY A 7 -2.46 -4.20 18.58
C GLY A 7 -1.82 -4.50 17.22
N THR A 8 -0.57 -4.98 17.21
CA THR A 8 0.12 -5.35 15.96
C THR A 8 0.31 -6.86 15.84
N LEU A 9 -0.09 -7.40 14.68
CA LEU A 9 0.15 -8.80 14.32
C LEU A 9 1.58 -8.97 13.79
N GLY A 10 2.40 -9.73 14.50
CA GLY A 10 3.78 -9.99 14.12
C GLY A 10 4.77 -8.89 14.49
N ALA A 11 6.00 -9.30 14.76
CA ALA A 11 7.16 -8.41 14.96
C ALA A 11 7.78 -8.06 13.59
N ALA A 12 7.02 -7.39 12.72
CA ALA A 12 7.42 -7.09 11.35
C ALA A 12 8.40 -5.93 11.27
N ARG A 13 9.35 -5.99 10.32
CA ARG A 13 10.34 -4.93 10.10
C ARG A 13 9.74 -3.59 9.71
N ILE A 14 8.55 -3.60 9.11
CA ILE A 14 7.85 -2.38 8.70
C ILE A 14 7.13 -1.69 9.87
N THR A 15 6.71 -2.41 10.91
CA THR A 15 5.92 -1.86 12.02
C THR A 15 6.56 -0.65 12.71
N PRO A 16 7.88 -0.59 12.98
CA PRO A 16 8.47 0.58 13.61
C PRO A 16 8.35 1.87 12.80
N PRO A 17 8.71 1.93 11.50
CA PRO A 17 8.54 3.16 10.71
C PRO A 17 7.08 3.43 10.31
N ALA A 18 6.26 2.38 10.11
CA ALA A 18 4.90 2.54 9.61
C ALA A 18 3.86 2.85 10.71
N LEU A 19 4.08 2.37 11.92
CA LEU A 19 3.12 2.52 13.01
C LEU A 19 3.72 3.14 14.28
N ILE A 20 4.80 2.54 14.85
CA ILE A 20 5.26 2.91 16.20
C ILE A 20 5.80 4.34 16.24
N LYS A 21 6.63 4.73 15.27
CA LYS A 21 7.15 6.10 15.20
C LYS A 21 6.04 7.13 14.94
N PRO A 22 5.15 6.94 13.95
CA PRO A 22 3.97 7.80 13.76
C PRO A 22 3.09 7.92 15.01
N ALA A 23 2.78 6.84 15.70
CA ALA A 23 1.93 6.84 16.90
C ALA A 23 2.46 7.74 18.03
N ARG A 24 3.77 7.98 18.08
CA ARG A 24 4.37 8.92 19.06
C ARG A 24 4.06 10.39 18.77
N SER A 25 3.67 10.72 17.55
CA SER A 25 3.39 12.09 17.10
C SER A 25 1.92 12.34 16.75
N VAL A 26 1.10 11.29 16.69
CA VAL A 26 -0.34 11.38 16.44
C VAL A 26 -1.07 11.33 17.76
N GLU A 27 -1.79 12.41 18.08
CA GLU A 27 -2.49 12.53 19.37
C GLU A 27 -3.54 11.44 19.57
N GLY A 28 -3.59 10.89 20.79
CA GLY A 28 -4.58 9.89 21.18
C GLY A 28 -4.46 8.55 20.46
N VAL A 29 -3.28 8.18 19.95
CA VAL A 29 -3.01 6.85 19.37
C VAL A 29 -1.88 6.19 20.16
N GLU A 30 -2.07 4.94 20.56
CA GLU A 30 -1.07 4.16 21.29
C GLU A 30 -0.95 2.74 20.73
N VAL A 31 0.28 2.25 20.57
CA VAL A 31 0.55 0.84 20.26
C VAL A 31 0.71 0.10 21.56
N VAL A 32 -0.31 -0.63 21.97
CA VAL A 32 -0.42 -1.22 23.32
C VAL A 32 0.05 -2.65 23.42
N ALA A 33 -0.03 -3.41 22.32
CA ALA A 33 0.25 -4.84 22.35
C ALA A 33 0.84 -5.36 21.04
N VAL A 34 1.60 -6.45 21.12
CA VAL A 34 2.12 -7.20 19.97
C VAL A 34 1.96 -8.70 20.22
N ALA A 35 1.58 -9.43 19.19
CA ALA A 35 1.65 -10.88 19.16
C ALA A 35 2.52 -11.34 17.98
N ALA A 36 3.31 -12.39 18.16
CA ALA A 36 4.04 -13.03 17.06
C ALA A 36 4.11 -14.55 17.28
N ARG A 37 4.27 -15.31 16.20
CA ARG A 37 4.43 -16.78 16.25
C ARG A 37 5.59 -17.24 17.15
N ASP A 38 6.65 -16.48 17.20
CA ASP A 38 7.78 -16.68 18.09
C ASP A 38 7.68 -15.64 19.23
N ARG A 39 7.36 -16.11 20.44
CA ARG A 39 7.18 -15.31 21.63
C ARG A 39 8.47 -14.54 22.00
N ALA A 40 9.63 -15.19 21.95
CA ALA A 40 10.90 -14.52 22.28
C ALA A 40 11.21 -13.37 21.32
N ARG A 41 10.84 -13.53 20.03
CA ARG A 41 10.93 -12.47 19.06
C ARG A 41 9.95 -11.32 19.37
N ALA A 42 8.72 -11.63 19.81
CA ALA A 42 7.75 -10.62 20.21
C ALA A 42 8.23 -9.84 21.43
N GLU A 43 8.78 -10.51 22.44
CA GLU A 43 9.31 -9.91 23.67
C GLU A 43 10.51 -8.97 23.37
N LYS A 44 11.46 -9.44 22.54
CA LYS A 44 12.57 -8.61 22.09
C LYS A 44 12.08 -7.38 21.32
N PHE A 45 11.07 -7.55 20.47
CA PHE A 45 10.49 -6.47 19.70
C PHE A 45 9.77 -5.46 20.59
N ALA A 46 8.94 -5.94 21.52
CA ALA A 46 8.22 -5.11 22.48
C ALA A 46 9.17 -4.29 23.36
N SER A 47 10.18 -4.93 23.96
CA SER A 47 11.22 -4.27 24.75
C SER A 47 11.95 -3.18 23.98
N LYS A 48 12.39 -3.49 22.74
CA LYS A 48 13.11 -2.53 21.88
C LYS A 48 12.28 -1.30 21.51
N HIS A 49 10.97 -1.45 21.37
CA HIS A 49 10.09 -0.40 20.84
C HIS A 49 9.16 0.22 21.89
N GLY A 50 9.20 -0.25 23.13
CA GLY A 50 8.40 0.28 24.23
C GLY A 50 6.93 -0.14 24.17
N ILE A 51 6.61 -1.30 23.59
CA ILE A 51 5.26 -1.87 23.61
C ILE A 51 5.06 -2.58 24.94
N ARG A 52 3.97 -2.24 25.66
CA ARG A 52 3.80 -2.69 27.05
C ARG A 52 3.47 -4.17 27.19
N ARG A 53 2.71 -4.73 26.22
CA ARG A 53 2.17 -6.10 26.34
C ARG A 53 2.60 -6.97 25.18
N VAL A 54 2.97 -8.20 25.50
CA VAL A 54 3.16 -9.30 24.55
C VAL A 54 2.06 -10.30 24.78
N VAL A 55 1.31 -10.61 23.71
CA VAL A 55 0.17 -11.54 23.76
C VAL A 55 0.57 -12.85 23.08
N ASP A 56 0.05 -13.97 23.56
CA ASP A 56 0.52 -15.31 23.22
C ASP A 56 0.21 -15.73 21.76
N SER A 57 -0.88 -15.24 21.18
CA SER A 57 -1.28 -15.57 19.82
C SER A 57 -1.95 -14.39 19.11
N TYR A 58 -2.12 -14.49 17.81
CA TYR A 58 -2.87 -13.50 17.03
C TYR A 58 -4.35 -13.48 17.43
N GLU A 59 -4.93 -14.66 17.68
CA GLU A 59 -6.31 -14.81 18.15
C GLU A 59 -6.52 -14.13 19.51
N ALA A 60 -5.62 -14.37 20.46
CA ALA A 60 -5.69 -13.75 21.77
C ALA A 60 -5.54 -12.21 21.69
N LEU A 61 -4.68 -11.69 20.78
CA LEU A 61 -4.56 -10.26 20.58
C LEU A 61 -5.83 -9.64 19.95
N ILE A 62 -6.44 -10.34 19.02
CA ILE A 62 -7.69 -9.93 18.36
C ILE A 62 -8.86 -9.93 19.35
N ALA A 63 -8.92 -10.93 20.22
CA ALA A 63 -9.96 -11.04 21.25
C ALA A 63 -9.77 -10.09 22.45
N ASP A 64 -8.63 -9.40 22.54
CA ASP A 64 -8.29 -8.55 23.68
C ASP A 64 -9.22 -7.32 23.76
N PRO A 65 -9.95 -7.12 24.89
CA PRO A 65 -10.85 -5.97 25.06
C PRO A 65 -10.10 -4.63 25.21
N ASP A 66 -8.79 -4.67 25.49
CA ASP A 66 -7.95 -3.49 25.57
C ASP A 66 -7.30 -3.11 24.23
N VAL A 67 -7.74 -3.70 23.12
CA VAL A 67 -7.33 -3.39 21.74
C VAL A 67 -8.56 -2.95 20.96
N ASP A 68 -8.50 -1.78 20.33
CA ASP A 68 -9.57 -1.22 19.49
C ASP A 68 -9.30 -1.46 18.01
N VAL A 69 -8.02 -1.53 17.63
CA VAL A 69 -7.53 -1.60 16.26
C VAL A 69 -6.50 -2.70 16.10
N ILE A 70 -6.59 -3.43 15.02
CA ILE A 70 -5.53 -4.35 14.57
C ILE A 70 -4.74 -3.71 13.43
N TYR A 71 -3.42 -3.58 13.61
CA TYR A 71 -2.48 -3.34 12.53
C TYR A 71 -1.98 -4.69 11.99
N ASN A 72 -2.20 -4.94 10.71
CA ASN A 72 -1.89 -6.21 10.05
C ASN A 72 -0.72 -6.09 9.07
N PRO A 73 0.55 -6.25 9.50
CA PRO A 73 1.75 -6.23 8.65
C PRO A 73 2.28 -7.65 8.37
N LEU A 74 1.41 -8.64 8.33
CA LEU A 74 1.77 -10.02 8.03
C LEU A 74 2.23 -10.18 6.56
N PRO A 75 2.70 -11.35 6.13
CA PRO A 75 2.88 -11.62 4.71
C PRO A 75 1.59 -11.48 3.90
N ASN A 76 1.70 -11.04 2.64
CA ASN A 76 0.57 -10.66 1.79
C ASN A 76 -0.57 -11.70 1.77
N GLY A 77 -0.23 -12.99 1.64
CA GLY A 77 -1.22 -14.06 1.60
C GLY A 77 -1.98 -14.31 2.90
N LEU A 78 -1.57 -13.67 4.00
CA LEU A 78 -2.23 -13.77 5.31
C LEU A 78 -3.09 -12.53 5.64
N HIS A 79 -3.03 -11.49 4.81
CA HIS A 79 -3.72 -10.24 5.10
C HIS A 79 -5.24 -10.42 5.19
N GLY A 80 -5.86 -11.08 4.20
CA GLY A 80 -7.30 -11.23 4.16
C GLY A 80 -7.84 -12.03 5.35
N ALA A 81 -7.26 -13.21 5.61
CA ALA A 81 -7.73 -14.10 6.67
C ALA A 81 -7.67 -13.44 8.08
N TRP A 82 -6.60 -12.69 8.38
CA TRP A 82 -6.45 -12.02 9.67
C TRP A 82 -7.21 -10.70 9.76
N THR A 83 -7.47 -10.04 8.63
CA THR A 83 -8.35 -8.88 8.56
C THR A 83 -9.80 -9.28 8.85
N VAL A 84 -10.29 -10.38 8.24
CA VAL A 84 -11.63 -10.93 8.55
C VAL A 84 -11.75 -11.28 10.03
N ALA A 85 -10.78 -12.03 10.59
CA ALA A 85 -10.82 -12.40 12.00
C ALA A 85 -10.88 -11.18 12.95
N ALA A 86 -10.16 -10.11 12.61
CA ALA A 86 -10.20 -8.87 13.39
C ALA A 86 -11.57 -8.17 13.31
N LEU A 87 -12.16 -8.11 12.12
CA LEU A 87 -13.49 -7.52 11.91
C LEU A 87 -14.59 -8.31 12.64
N GLU A 88 -14.56 -9.65 12.58
CA GLU A 88 -15.49 -10.53 13.29
C GLU A 88 -15.39 -10.37 14.81
N ALA A 89 -14.21 -9.99 15.32
CA ALA A 89 -14.00 -9.68 16.73
C ALA A 89 -14.30 -8.22 17.10
N GLY A 90 -14.87 -7.43 16.20
CA GLY A 90 -15.25 -6.04 16.45
C GLY A 90 -14.08 -5.05 16.43
N LYS A 91 -12.97 -5.36 15.75
CA LYS A 91 -11.79 -4.49 15.68
C LYS A 91 -11.71 -3.76 14.35
N HIS A 92 -11.42 -2.46 14.37
CA HIS A 92 -11.01 -1.72 13.18
C HIS A 92 -9.67 -2.25 12.65
N VAL A 93 -9.40 -2.11 11.35
CA VAL A 93 -8.19 -2.69 10.76
C VAL A 93 -7.43 -1.67 9.89
N LEU A 94 -6.14 -1.51 10.19
CA LEU A 94 -5.16 -0.92 9.28
C LEU A 94 -4.32 -2.07 8.71
N CYS A 95 -4.58 -2.43 7.45
CA CYS A 95 -3.93 -3.56 6.79
C CYS A 95 -2.81 -3.08 5.86
N GLU A 96 -1.61 -3.68 5.96
CA GLU A 96 -0.53 -3.41 5.01
C GLU A 96 -0.92 -3.78 3.57
N LYS A 97 -0.27 -3.12 2.66
CA LYS A 97 -0.41 -3.34 1.22
C LYS A 97 0.44 -4.55 0.74
N PRO A 98 0.04 -5.24 -0.31
CA PRO A 98 -1.28 -5.21 -0.94
C PRO A 98 -2.34 -5.77 0.01
N PHE A 99 -3.58 -5.32 -0.14
CA PHE A 99 -4.66 -5.61 0.80
C PHE A 99 -4.90 -7.11 1.05
N THR A 100 -4.78 -7.91 0.01
CA THR A 100 -5.04 -9.35 0.00
C THR A 100 -4.13 -10.06 -1.00
N ALA A 101 -4.26 -11.38 -1.14
CA ALA A 101 -3.54 -12.15 -2.15
C ALA A 101 -4.08 -11.90 -3.56
N ASN A 102 -5.38 -11.74 -3.73
CA ASN A 102 -6.06 -11.53 -5.02
C ASN A 102 -7.37 -10.74 -4.86
N ALA A 103 -8.00 -10.42 -5.99
CA ALA A 103 -9.22 -9.61 -6.01
C ALA A 103 -10.45 -10.34 -5.41
N ASP A 104 -10.52 -11.65 -5.48
CA ASP A 104 -11.64 -12.40 -4.91
C ASP A 104 -11.59 -12.40 -3.38
N GLU A 105 -10.39 -12.57 -2.81
CA GLU A 105 -10.19 -12.40 -1.37
C GLU A 105 -10.49 -10.95 -0.94
N ALA A 106 -10.12 -9.95 -1.75
CA ALA A 106 -10.43 -8.54 -1.44
C ALA A 106 -11.94 -8.29 -1.40
N ARG A 107 -12.73 -8.88 -2.31
CA ARG A 107 -14.19 -8.81 -2.29
C ARG A 107 -14.78 -9.47 -1.05
N ALA A 108 -14.28 -10.65 -0.67
CA ALA A 108 -14.72 -11.33 0.53
C ALA A 108 -14.46 -10.50 1.80
N VAL A 109 -13.26 -9.94 1.93
CA VAL A 109 -12.92 -9.04 3.06
C VAL A 109 -13.79 -7.78 3.06
N ALA A 110 -14.05 -7.19 1.89
CA ALA A 110 -14.89 -5.99 1.77
C ALA A 110 -16.33 -6.27 2.22
N GLY A 111 -16.92 -7.43 1.90
CA GLY A 111 -18.25 -7.82 2.37
C GLY A 111 -18.34 -7.93 3.89
N VAL A 112 -17.30 -8.48 4.54
CA VAL A 112 -17.23 -8.53 6.01
C VAL A 112 -17.05 -7.12 6.59
N ALA A 113 -16.21 -6.28 5.99
CA ALA A 113 -16.03 -4.90 6.42
C ALA A 113 -17.32 -4.09 6.36
N GLU A 114 -18.07 -4.20 5.26
CA GLU A 114 -19.36 -3.55 5.08
C GLU A 114 -20.39 -4.00 6.13
N SER A 115 -20.48 -5.31 6.37
CA SER A 115 -21.41 -5.90 7.34
C SER A 115 -21.09 -5.50 8.78
N SER A 116 -19.81 -5.33 9.10
CA SER A 116 -19.36 -4.98 10.45
C SER A 116 -19.53 -3.49 10.80
N GLY A 117 -19.61 -2.63 9.80
CA GLY A 117 -19.59 -1.16 9.96
C GLY A 117 -18.27 -0.61 10.51
N LEU A 118 -17.20 -1.43 10.54
CA LEU A 118 -15.91 -1.05 11.08
C LEU A 118 -15.02 -0.41 9.99
N VAL A 119 -14.09 0.42 10.44
CA VAL A 119 -13.13 1.07 9.53
C VAL A 119 -12.07 0.05 9.12
N VAL A 120 -11.91 -0.11 7.80
CA VAL A 120 -10.81 -0.85 7.18
C VAL A 120 -10.09 0.08 6.21
N MET A 121 -8.77 0.17 6.36
CA MET A 121 -7.90 0.99 5.51
C MET A 121 -6.73 0.16 5.00
N GLU A 122 -6.52 0.14 3.67
CA GLU A 122 -5.29 -0.36 3.08
C GLU A 122 -4.16 0.68 3.25
N ALA A 123 -3.00 0.24 3.71
CA ALA A 123 -1.89 1.10 4.11
C ALA A 123 -1.08 1.66 2.93
N PHE A 124 -1.73 2.27 1.96
CA PHE A 124 -1.06 3.10 0.95
C PHE A 124 -0.71 4.47 1.53
N HIS A 125 0.21 4.51 2.48
CA HIS A 125 0.59 5.69 3.26
C HIS A 125 0.82 6.96 2.45
N TYR A 126 1.40 6.84 1.23
CA TYR A 126 1.70 7.98 0.38
C TYR A 126 0.43 8.69 -0.13
N ARG A 127 -0.72 7.97 -0.23
CA ARG A 127 -1.99 8.51 -0.73
C ARG A 127 -2.53 9.66 0.13
N TYR A 128 -2.20 9.63 1.42
CA TYR A 128 -2.60 10.64 2.41
C TYR A 128 -1.65 11.84 2.47
N HIS A 129 -0.53 11.78 1.76
CA HIS A 129 0.47 12.83 1.77
C HIS A 129 0.14 13.94 0.77
N PRO A 130 0.35 15.25 1.12
CA PRO A 130 -0.01 16.37 0.23
C PRO A 130 0.68 16.33 -1.15
N VAL A 131 1.83 15.69 -1.29
CA VAL A 131 2.47 15.49 -2.60
C VAL A 131 1.59 14.62 -3.53
N ALA A 132 0.93 13.59 -2.99
CA ALA A 132 0.01 12.76 -3.80
C ALA A 132 -1.21 13.55 -4.25
N GLN A 133 -1.80 14.35 -3.36
CA GLN A 133 -2.92 15.22 -3.73
C GLN A 133 -2.48 16.25 -4.79
N ARG A 134 -1.31 16.85 -4.63
CA ARG A 134 -0.78 17.82 -5.61
C ARG A 134 -0.54 17.23 -6.99
N MET A 135 -0.18 15.95 -7.10
CA MET A 135 -0.10 15.26 -8.40
C MET A 135 -1.47 15.23 -9.10
N ILE A 136 -2.51 14.87 -8.37
CA ILE A 136 -3.89 14.84 -8.87
C ILE A 136 -4.33 16.23 -9.30
N ASP A 137 -4.08 17.25 -8.47
CA ASP A 137 -4.51 18.63 -8.73
C ASP A 137 -3.89 19.18 -10.02
N VAL A 138 -2.59 18.92 -10.25
CA VAL A 138 -1.91 19.36 -11.49
C VAL A 138 -2.53 18.72 -12.72
N VAL A 139 -2.88 17.44 -12.66
CA VAL A 139 -3.50 16.76 -13.81
C VAL A 139 -4.93 17.28 -14.02
N ARG A 140 -5.72 17.44 -12.95
CA ARG A 140 -7.11 17.88 -13.03
C ARG A 140 -7.29 19.36 -13.35
N SER A 141 -6.31 20.20 -13.04
CA SER A 141 -6.36 21.64 -13.34
C SER A 141 -6.29 21.98 -14.83
N GLY A 142 -5.95 21.01 -15.68
CA GLY A 142 -5.71 21.25 -17.09
C GLY A 142 -4.38 21.95 -17.41
N GLU A 143 -3.50 22.17 -16.43
CA GLU A 143 -2.21 22.83 -16.63
C GLU A 143 -1.34 22.12 -17.70
N ILE A 144 -1.42 20.80 -17.78
CA ILE A 144 -0.73 20.00 -18.80
C ILE A 144 -1.62 19.68 -20.01
N GLY A 145 -2.81 20.26 -20.12
CA GLY A 145 -3.82 19.91 -21.11
C GLY A 145 -4.55 18.60 -20.78
N GLU A 146 -5.20 18.01 -21.78
CA GLU A 146 -5.86 16.72 -21.65
C GLU A 146 -4.82 15.61 -21.45
N LEU A 147 -5.04 14.74 -20.47
CA LEU A 147 -4.15 13.62 -20.18
C LEU A 147 -4.15 12.63 -21.35
N THR A 148 -2.96 12.20 -21.78
CA THR A 148 -2.77 11.25 -22.88
C THR A 148 -2.05 9.98 -22.45
N HIS A 149 -1.12 10.11 -21.45
CA HIS A 149 -0.35 8.96 -20.99
C HIS A 149 0.09 9.10 -19.51
N VAL A 150 0.11 7.99 -18.78
CA VAL A 150 0.63 7.91 -17.41
C VAL A 150 1.72 6.84 -17.31
N GLU A 151 2.90 7.22 -16.88
CA GLU A 151 3.97 6.28 -16.50
C GLU A 151 4.13 6.24 -14.98
N SER A 152 4.21 5.05 -14.42
CA SER A 152 4.55 4.83 -13.02
C SER A 152 5.65 3.79 -12.88
N ALA A 153 6.55 4.00 -11.94
CA ALA A 153 7.59 3.03 -11.65
C ALA A 153 7.84 2.91 -10.14
N MET A 154 8.03 1.68 -9.67
CA MET A 154 8.53 1.38 -8.35
C MET A 154 9.50 0.20 -8.41
N CYS A 155 10.77 0.51 -8.59
CA CYS A 155 11.87 -0.44 -8.61
C CYS A 155 12.74 -0.17 -7.37
N ILE A 156 12.79 -1.14 -6.46
CA ILE A 156 13.57 -1.06 -5.21
C ILE A 156 14.39 -2.35 -5.11
N PRO A 157 15.75 -2.27 -5.04
CA PRO A 157 16.58 -3.45 -5.04
C PRO A 157 16.43 -4.24 -3.75
N LEU A 158 16.08 -5.52 -3.88
CA LEU A 158 16.04 -6.50 -2.81
C LEU A 158 16.82 -7.75 -3.22
N PRO A 159 18.16 -7.74 -3.12
CA PRO A 159 19.00 -8.87 -3.52
C PRO A 159 19.06 -9.97 -2.46
N LEU A 160 17.93 -10.33 -1.87
CA LEU A 160 17.78 -11.31 -0.78
C LEU A 160 16.87 -12.45 -1.23
N PRO A 161 17.36 -13.50 -1.92
CA PRO A 161 16.51 -14.51 -2.55
C PRO A 161 15.72 -15.39 -1.56
N LYS A 162 16.06 -15.33 -0.26
CA LYS A 162 15.34 -16.01 0.83
C LYS A 162 14.26 -15.13 1.48
N ASP A 163 14.12 -13.86 1.07
CA ASP A 163 13.10 -12.96 1.62
C ASP A 163 11.69 -13.49 1.28
N ILE A 164 10.73 -13.21 2.15
CA ILE A 164 9.33 -13.63 2.00
C ILE A 164 8.70 -13.14 0.70
N ARG A 165 9.18 -12.01 0.16
CA ARG A 165 8.72 -11.44 -1.11
C ARG A 165 9.03 -12.31 -2.33
N TYR A 166 9.88 -13.33 -2.18
CA TYR A 166 10.17 -14.35 -3.20
C TYR A 166 9.51 -15.69 -2.90
N ARG A 167 8.51 -15.73 -2.01
CA ARG A 167 7.75 -16.93 -1.65
C ARG A 167 6.35 -16.86 -2.27
N LEU A 168 6.06 -17.81 -3.18
CA LEU A 168 4.74 -17.91 -3.83
C LEU A 168 3.63 -18.24 -2.84
N ASP A 169 3.90 -19.12 -1.89
CA ASP A 169 2.99 -19.56 -0.82
C ASP A 169 2.63 -18.45 0.20
N LEU A 170 3.34 -17.32 0.15
CA LEU A 170 3.03 -16.11 0.92
C LEU A 170 2.54 -14.95 0.02
N ALA A 171 2.06 -15.28 -1.19
CA ALA A 171 1.65 -14.31 -2.20
C ALA A 171 2.76 -13.30 -2.55
N GLY A 172 4.01 -13.78 -2.67
CA GLY A 172 5.16 -12.95 -3.04
C GLY A 172 5.23 -12.62 -4.53
N GLY A 173 6.13 -11.70 -4.88
CA GLY A 173 6.40 -11.21 -6.23
C GLY A 173 6.62 -9.70 -6.25
N ALA A 174 7.36 -9.21 -7.25
CA ALA A 174 7.60 -7.78 -7.42
C ALA A 174 6.29 -7.01 -7.65
N THR A 175 5.36 -7.61 -8.40
CA THR A 175 4.05 -6.99 -8.66
C THR A 175 3.23 -6.82 -7.38
N MET A 176 3.28 -7.79 -6.47
CA MET A 176 2.63 -7.69 -5.16
C MET A 176 3.31 -6.65 -4.25
N ASP A 177 4.64 -6.69 -4.12
CA ASP A 177 5.32 -5.84 -3.13
C ASP A 177 5.47 -4.37 -3.56
N THR A 178 5.91 -4.14 -4.80
CA THR A 178 6.18 -2.80 -5.33
C THR A 178 5.27 -2.44 -6.50
N GLY A 179 4.79 -3.41 -7.27
CA GLY A 179 3.87 -3.20 -8.37
C GLY A 179 2.50 -2.69 -7.93
N CYS A 180 2.01 -3.11 -6.76
CA CYS A 180 0.77 -2.59 -6.18
C CYS A 180 0.81 -1.06 -6.05
N TYR A 181 1.94 -0.46 -5.68
CA TYR A 181 2.13 1.00 -5.67
C TYR A 181 2.13 1.59 -7.08
N ALA A 182 2.86 0.97 -8.01
CA ALA A 182 2.95 1.50 -9.37
C ALA A 182 1.56 1.49 -10.05
N ILE A 183 0.79 0.42 -9.88
CA ILE A 183 -0.59 0.32 -10.36
C ILE A 183 -1.47 1.36 -9.68
N HIS A 184 -1.45 1.46 -8.37
CA HIS A 184 -2.25 2.42 -7.62
C HIS A 184 -1.92 3.87 -8.01
N MET A 185 -0.64 4.24 -8.20
CA MET A 185 -0.23 5.56 -8.68
C MET A 185 -0.75 5.84 -10.10
N ASN A 186 -0.75 4.83 -10.98
CA ASN A 186 -1.26 4.97 -12.34
C ASN A 186 -2.76 5.23 -12.34
N ARG A 187 -3.55 4.41 -11.62
CA ARG A 187 -4.99 4.56 -11.43
C ARG A 187 -5.36 5.92 -10.82
N MET A 188 -4.68 6.29 -9.74
CA MET A 188 -4.89 7.54 -9.01
C MET A 188 -4.70 8.78 -9.91
N VAL A 189 -3.66 8.79 -10.73
CA VAL A 189 -3.33 9.92 -11.62
C VAL A 189 -4.26 9.96 -12.84
N ALA A 190 -4.60 8.80 -13.40
CA ALA A 190 -5.56 8.71 -14.50
C ALA A 190 -7.00 8.99 -14.05
N GLY A 191 -7.32 8.76 -12.77
CA GLY A 191 -8.66 8.96 -12.21
C GLY A 191 -9.69 7.95 -12.68
N ALA A 192 -9.26 6.80 -13.18
CA ALA A 192 -10.10 5.73 -13.74
C ALA A 192 -9.43 4.36 -13.59
N GLU A 193 -10.20 3.30 -13.81
CA GLU A 193 -9.70 1.93 -13.81
C GLU A 193 -9.22 1.54 -15.22
N PRO A 194 -8.02 0.95 -15.35
CA PRO A 194 -7.48 0.55 -16.65
C PRO A 194 -7.88 -0.86 -17.07
N GLU A 195 -7.96 -1.08 -18.37
CA GLU A 195 -7.78 -2.38 -18.99
C GLU A 195 -6.28 -2.70 -19.11
N VAL A 196 -5.86 -3.94 -18.78
CA VAL A 196 -4.49 -4.41 -18.99
C VAL A 196 -4.35 -4.92 -20.43
N VAL A 197 -3.61 -4.19 -21.25
CA VAL A 197 -3.41 -4.52 -22.67
C VAL A 197 -2.34 -5.61 -22.85
N SER A 198 -1.26 -5.52 -22.09
CA SER A 198 -0.16 -6.50 -22.12
C SER A 198 0.68 -6.43 -20.85
N ALA A 199 1.37 -7.53 -20.53
CA ALA A 199 2.37 -7.54 -19.49
C ALA A 199 3.55 -8.44 -19.87
N LYS A 200 4.73 -8.11 -19.31
CA LYS A 200 5.97 -8.89 -19.46
C LYS A 200 6.63 -9.04 -18.10
N ALA A 201 7.02 -10.26 -17.75
CA ALA A 201 7.66 -10.57 -16.50
C ALA A 201 9.09 -11.12 -16.67
N ARG A 202 9.93 -10.90 -15.64
CA ARG A 202 11.15 -11.69 -15.41
C ARG A 202 11.00 -12.36 -14.06
N ILE A 203 11.07 -13.67 -14.06
CA ILE A 203 10.85 -14.48 -12.85
C ILE A 203 12.14 -14.67 -12.05
N ALA A 204 12.00 -14.74 -10.72
CA ALA A 204 13.06 -15.11 -9.79
C ALA A 204 13.04 -16.62 -9.49
N LYS A 205 11.85 -17.18 -9.35
CA LYS A 205 11.53 -18.59 -9.06
C LYS A 205 10.25 -18.95 -9.82
N PRO A 206 9.92 -20.23 -10.00
CA PRO A 206 8.66 -20.63 -10.62
C PRO A 206 7.46 -19.88 -10.05
N GLY A 207 6.71 -19.21 -10.90
CA GLY A 207 5.54 -18.41 -10.54
C GLY A 207 5.81 -17.05 -9.87
N VAL A 208 7.06 -16.72 -9.50
CA VAL A 208 7.38 -15.49 -8.75
C VAL A 208 8.16 -14.50 -9.61
N ASP A 209 7.55 -13.38 -9.92
CA ASP A 209 8.16 -12.28 -10.65
C ASP A 209 9.14 -11.49 -9.77
N ARG A 210 10.28 -11.09 -10.36
CA ARG A 210 11.24 -10.13 -9.80
C ARG A 210 11.24 -8.79 -10.52
N TRP A 211 10.61 -8.74 -11.67
CA TRP A 211 10.39 -7.57 -12.51
C TRP A 211 9.11 -7.77 -13.32
N MET A 212 8.32 -6.72 -13.46
CA MET A 212 7.12 -6.67 -14.26
C MET A 212 7.00 -5.33 -14.97
N GLN A 213 6.54 -5.35 -16.22
CA GLN A 213 6.07 -4.18 -16.94
C GLN A 213 4.72 -4.50 -17.55
N ALA A 214 3.76 -3.58 -17.40
CA ALA A 214 2.44 -3.71 -17.98
C ALA A 214 2.04 -2.44 -18.73
N GLN A 215 1.23 -2.60 -19.77
CA GLN A 215 0.60 -1.53 -20.54
C GLN A 215 -0.89 -1.50 -20.24
N PHE A 216 -1.41 -0.30 -20.09
CA PHE A 216 -2.79 -0.01 -19.72
C PHE A 216 -3.47 0.82 -20.79
N ARG A 217 -4.80 0.66 -20.88
CA ARG A 217 -5.71 1.55 -21.60
C ARG A 217 -6.85 1.93 -20.69
N TYR A 218 -7.17 3.21 -20.66
CA TYR A 218 -8.27 3.75 -19.88
C TYR A 218 -9.50 4.01 -20.77
N PRO A 219 -10.72 4.05 -20.21
CA PRO A 219 -11.94 4.30 -20.98
C PRO A 219 -11.92 5.61 -21.79
N SER A 220 -11.19 6.62 -21.30
CA SER A 220 -11.00 7.90 -22.00
C SER A 220 -10.05 7.84 -23.21
N GLY A 221 -9.44 6.68 -23.52
CA GLY A 221 -8.39 6.54 -24.51
C GLY A 221 -6.98 6.86 -24.01
N VAL A 222 -6.83 7.36 -22.80
CA VAL A 222 -5.54 7.53 -22.12
C VAL A 222 -4.82 6.19 -22.03
N THR A 223 -3.51 6.19 -22.27
CA THR A 223 -2.68 4.99 -22.12
C THR A 223 -1.88 5.04 -20.82
N GLY A 224 -1.47 3.88 -20.33
CA GLY A 224 -0.63 3.79 -19.13
C GLY A 224 0.49 2.78 -19.29
N THR A 225 1.57 3.00 -18.53
CA THR A 225 2.65 2.02 -18.40
C THR A 225 3.08 1.95 -16.94
N MET A 226 3.18 0.74 -16.40
CA MET A 226 3.82 0.55 -15.11
C MET A 226 5.07 -0.31 -15.22
N THR A 227 6.07 -0.03 -14.39
CA THR A 227 7.27 -0.86 -14.24
C THR A 227 7.56 -1.08 -12.76
N THR A 228 7.78 -2.33 -12.38
CA THR A 228 8.13 -2.68 -11.02
C THR A 228 9.28 -3.68 -10.99
N ALA A 229 10.12 -3.62 -9.95
CA ALA A 229 11.20 -4.58 -9.75
C ALA A 229 11.64 -4.67 -8.29
N LEU A 230 11.94 -5.89 -7.86
CA LEU A 230 12.75 -6.19 -6.68
C LEU A 230 14.22 -6.43 -7.04
N TRP A 231 14.50 -6.83 -8.29
CA TRP A 231 15.85 -6.99 -8.82
C TRP A 231 15.88 -6.90 -10.35
N SER A 232 16.50 -5.85 -10.87
CA SER A 232 16.66 -5.63 -12.31
C SER A 232 17.86 -4.72 -12.59
N SER A 233 18.15 -4.45 -13.86
CA SER A 233 19.13 -3.43 -14.26
C SER A 233 18.76 -2.02 -13.82
N THR A 234 17.48 -1.76 -13.55
CA THR A 234 17.01 -0.53 -12.92
C THR A 234 17.06 -0.71 -11.42
N LEU A 235 18.13 -0.26 -10.77
CA LEU A 235 18.35 -0.48 -9.34
C LEU A 235 17.35 0.31 -8.47
N LEU A 236 17.17 1.61 -8.75
CA LEU A 236 16.25 2.44 -7.98
C LEU A 236 15.50 3.41 -8.90
N LYS A 237 14.20 3.22 -9.01
CA LYS A 237 13.31 4.13 -9.73
C LYS A 237 11.95 4.16 -9.04
N VAL A 238 11.63 5.28 -8.40
CA VAL A 238 10.31 5.54 -7.82
C VAL A 238 9.81 6.84 -8.43
N SER A 239 8.86 6.76 -9.35
CA SER A 239 8.46 7.92 -10.16
C SER A 239 7.06 7.80 -10.74
N VAL A 240 6.46 8.98 -10.98
CA VAL A 240 5.27 9.16 -11.79
C VAL A 240 5.55 10.20 -12.86
N ARG A 241 5.07 9.96 -14.07
CA ARG A 241 5.02 10.93 -15.17
C ARG A 241 3.63 10.92 -15.76
N ALA A 242 3.00 12.08 -15.83
CA ALA A 242 1.74 12.27 -16.53
C ALA A 242 1.99 13.18 -17.74
N VAL A 243 1.59 12.74 -18.93
CA VAL A 243 1.75 13.47 -20.18
C VAL A 243 0.37 13.92 -20.63
N GLY A 244 0.25 15.19 -20.91
CA GLY A 244 -0.94 15.79 -21.49
C GLY A 244 -0.63 16.45 -22.84
N THR A 245 -1.66 16.98 -23.47
CA THR A 245 -1.57 17.62 -24.80
C THR A 245 -0.74 18.90 -24.83
N LEU A 246 -0.62 19.59 -23.70
CA LEU A 246 0.14 20.85 -23.56
C LEU A 246 1.46 20.69 -22.84
N GLY A 247 1.68 19.58 -22.12
CA GLY A 247 2.86 19.42 -21.29
C GLY A 247 2.93 18.13 -20.49
N GLU A 248 3.77 18.13 -19.48
CA GLU A 248 3.96 16.95 -18.64
C GLU A 248 4.21 17.30 -17.17
N LEU A 249 3.73 16.46 -16.28
CA LEU A 249 4.11 16.40 -14.87
C LEU A 249 5.15 15.29 -14.68
N ARG A 250 6.22 15.57 -13.92
CA ARG A 250 7.19 14.56 -13.48
C ARG A 250 7.37 14.63 -11.96
N VAL A 251 7.26 13.49 -11.32
CA VAL A 251 7.46 13.33 -9.89
C VAL A 251 8.45 12.20 -9.63
N PHE A 252 9.51 12.51 -8.88
CA PHE A 252 10.45 11.54 -8.34
C PHE A 252 10.13 11.34 -6.86
N ASN A 253 10.16 10.09 -6.41
CA ASN A 253 9.91 9.63 -5.05
C ASN A 253 8.57 10.12 -4.44
N PRO A 254 7.42 9.88 -5.10
CA PRO A 254 6.12 10.25 -4.56
C PRO A 254 5.71 9.43 -3.32
N THR A 255 6.29 8.24 -3.13
CA THR A 255 5.94 7.33 -2.01
C THR A 255 6.70 7.62 -0.72
N GLY A 256 7.82 8.36 -0.79
CA GLY A 256 8.61 8.72 0.39
C GLY A 256 9.12 10.16 0.32
N PRO A 257 8.25 11.16 0.08
CA PRO A 257 8.68 12.54 -0.20
C PRO A 257 9.43 13.20 0.96
N GLN A 258 9.19 12.78 2.21
CA GLN A 258 9.94 13.25 3.39
C GLN A 258 11.44 12.90 3.32
N MET A 259 11.84 11.91 2.55
CA MET A 259 13.24 11.54 2.30
C MET A 259 13.86 12.31 1.12
N GLY A 260 13.11 13.23 0.54
CA GLY A 260 13.45 13.99 -0.65
C GLY A 260 12.62 13.58 -1.87
N TYR A 261 12.03 14.57 -2.52
CA TYR A 261 11.26 14.42 -3.75
C TYR A 261 11.59 15.52 -4.75
N ARG A 262 11.24 15.31 -5.99
CA ARG A 262 11.24 16.35 -7.02
C ARG A 262 9.94 16.29 -7.81
N MET A 263 9.23 17.41 -7.86
CA MET A 263 8.03 17.57 -8.67
C MET A 263 8.21 18.74 -9.61
N SER A 264 7.91 18.56 -10.88
CA SER A 264 7.99 19.61 -11.89
C SER A 264 6.96 19.43 -12.99
N VAL A 265 6.47 20.57 -13.47
CA VAL A 265 5.62 20.65 -14.68
C VAL A 265 6.43 21.31 -15.79
N ARG A 266 6.25 20.81 -17.01
CA ARG A 266 6.78 21.40 -18.25
C ARG A 266 5.63 21.68 -19.20
N VAL A 267 5.47 22.92 -19.63
CA VAL A 267 4.46 23.38 -20.60
C VAL A 267 5.11 24.38 -21.54
N GLY A 268 4.87 24.24 -22.86
CA GLY A 268 5.38 25.17 -23.88
C GLY A 268 6.90 25.39 -23.82
N GLY A 269 7.68 24.37 -23.48
CA GLY A 269 9.14 24.45 -23.33
C GLY A 269 9.62 24.96 -21.95
N SER A 270 8.79 25.65 -21.20
CA SER A 270 9.11 26.15 -19.85
C SER A 270 8.97 25.05 -18.79
N LYS A 271 9.91 25.01 -17.84
CA LYS A 271 9.90 24.05 -16.72
C LYS A 271 9.76 24.79 -15.40
N ARG A 272 8.73 24.44 -14.63
CA ARG A 272 8.49 24.95 -13.29
C ARG A 272 8.62 23.83 -12.25
N ARG A 273 9.38 24.06 -11.18
CA ARG A 273 9.43 23.18 -10.02
C ARG A 273 8.25 23.46 -9.10
N ILE A 274 7.67 22.41 -8.52
CA ILE A 274 6.59 22.51 -7.54
C ILE A 274 7.14 22.11 -6.17
N THR A 275 6.95 22.97 -5.20
CA THR A 275 7.12 22.68 -3.77
C THR A 275 5.76 22.47 -3.14
N VAL A 276 5.70 21.59 -2.16
CA VAL A 276 4.47 21.23 -1.46
C VAL A 276 4.69 21.41 0.04
N ASP A 277 3.83 22.19 0.68
CA ASP A 277 3.86 22.39 2.12
C ASP A 277 3.54 21.08 2.84
N GLY A 278 4.16 20.85 3.99
CA GLY A 278 4.02 19.60 4.73
C GLY A 278 4.80 18.41 4.17
N ALA A 279 5.53 18.57 3.05
CA ALA A 279 6.27 17.47 2.41
C ALA A 279 7.36 16.82 3.28
N LYS A 280 7.79 17.46 4.35
CA LYS A 280 8.78 16.91 5.30
C LYS A 280 8.19 15.98 6.35
N LYS A 281 6.88 16.04 6.61
CA LYS A 281 6.19 15.16 7.55
C LYS A 281 6.08 13.76 6.93
N ALA A 282 6.29 12.74 7.77
CA ALA A 282 6.27 11.35 7.31
C ALA A 282 4.90 10.95 6.74
N THR A 283 4.91 10.27 5.61
CA THR A 283 3.70 9.73 4.95
C THR A 283 2.87 8.84 5.88
N TYR A 284 3.53 8.04 6.70
CA TYR A 284 2.87 7.20 7.69
C TYR A 284 2.18 7.99 8.82
N ALA A 285 2.65 9.19 9.15
CA ALA A 285 1.97 10.04 10.11
C ALA A 285 0.65 10.58 9.52
N TYR A 286 0.66 11.02 8.28
CA TYR A 286 -0.56 11.43 7.57
C TYR A 286 -1.58 10.29 7.47
N GLN A 287 -1.12 9.07 7.16
CA GLN A 287 -1.99 7.89 7.12
C GLN A 287 -2.62 7.60 8.48
N LEU A 288 -1.82 7.60 9.55
CA LEU A 288 -2.30 7.27 10.88
C LEU A 288 -3.26 8.34 11.42
N GLU A 289 -3.03 9.61 11.12
CA GLU A 289 -3.97 10.71 11.41
C GLU A 289 -5.30 10.51 10.69
N ALA A 290 -5.26 10.21 9.39
CA ALA A 290 -6.46 9.95 8.60
C ALA A 290 -7.22 8.70 9.10
N PHE A 291 -6.50 7.64 9.46
CA PHE A 291 -7.10 6.44 10.04
C PHE A 291 -7.77 6.73 11.40
N ALA A 292 -7.08 7.48 12.27
CA ALA A 292 -7.64 7.86 13.57
C ALA A 292 -8.89 8.75 13.43
N ALA A 293 -8.88 9.69 12.48
CA ALA A 293 -10.04 10.53 12.16
C ALA A 293 -11.21 9.69 11.59
N ALA A 294 -10.91 8.69 10.74
CA ALA A 294 -11.94 7.79 10.23
C ALA A 294 -12.61 7.00 11.35
N VAL A 295 -11.84 6.46 12.30
CA VAL A 295 -12.38 5.69 13.43
C VAL A 295 -13.15 6.54 14.40
N ARG A 296 -12.70 7.77 14.70
CA ARG A 296 -13.31 8.63 15.73
C ARG A 296 -14.46 9.46 15.22
N ASP A 297 -14.28 10.02 14.03
CA ASP A 297 -15.12 11.10 13.52
C ASP A 297 -15.87 10.70 12.24
N GLY A 298 -15.71 9.45 11.78
CA GLY A 298 -16.31 8.98 10.53
C GLY A 298 -15.72 9.67 9.27
N ALA A 299 -14.51 10.20 9.36
CA ALA A 299 -13.87 10.85 8.22
C ALA A 299 -13.66 9.85 7.06
N PRO A 300 -13.74 10.31 5.79
CA PRO A 300 -13.61 9.41 4.64
C PRO A 300 -12.20 8.80 4.54
N VAL A 301 -12.14 7.51 4.22
CA VAL A 301 -10.91 6.77 3.93
C VAL A 301 -10.61 6.86 2.43
N LEU A 302 -9.38 7.26 2.07
CA LEU A 302 -8.96 7.38 0.67
C LEU A 302 -8.55 6.04 0.03
N THR A 303 -8.28 5.02 0.84
CA THR A 303 -7.91 3.66 0.43
C THR A 303 -8.81 2.62 1.11
N PRO A 304 -10.15 2.71 0.90
CA PRO A 304 -11.11 1.79 1.46
C PRO A 304 -11.05 0.43 0.75
N PRO A 305 -11.74 -0.62 1.25
CA PRO A 305 -11.80 -1.93 0.60
C PRO A 305 -12.23 -1.87 -0.88
N ALA A 306 -13.07 -0.92 -1.27
CA ALA A 306 -13.45 -0.73 -2.67
C ALA A 306 -12.27 -0.34 -3.58
N ASP A 307 -11.38 0.55 -3.12
CA ASP A 307 -10.14 0.88 -3.84
C ASP A 307 -9.16 -0.30 -3.88
N ALA A 308 -9.08 -1.05 -2.78
CA ALA A 308 -8.28 -2.26 -2.70
C ALA A 308 -8.75 -3.33 -3.71
N ILE A 309 -10.07 -3.56 -3.84
CA ILE A 309 -10.64 -4.47 -4.86
C ILE A 309 -10.21 -4.03 -6.26
N ALA A 310 -10.34 -2.75 -6.56
CA ALA A 310 -9.96 -2.21 -7.87
C ALA A 310 -8.47 -2.41 -8.15
N ASN A 311 -7.60 -2.12 -7.17
CA ASN A 311 -6.14 -2.32 -7.30
C ASN A 311 -5.78 -3.80 -7.48
N MET A 312 -6.36 -4.70 -6.68
CA MET A 312 -6.12 -6.14 -6.77
C MET A 312 -6.64 -6.71 -8.09
N THR A 313 -7.76 -6.21 -8.62
CA THR A 313 -8.29 -6.60 -9.94
C THR A 313 -7.29 -6.31 -11.07
N VAL A 314 -6.64 -5.16 -11.03
CA VAL A 314 -5.58 -4.82 -12.01
C VAL A 314 -4.34 -5.69 -11.79
N ILE A 315 -3.93 -5.96 -10.55
CA ILE A 315 -2.81 -6.87 -10.23
C ILE A 315 -3.06 -8.27 -10.83
N ASP A 316 -4.24 -8.83 -10.61
CA ASP A 316 -4.63 -10.15 -11.15
C ASP A 316 -4.60 -10.15 -12.68
N ALA A 317 -5.12 -9.09 -13.31
CA ALA A 317 -5.09 -8.96 -14.77
C ALA A 317 -3.66 -8.84 -15.32
N VAL A 318 -2.75 -8.16 -14.62
CA VAL A 318 -1.32 -8.09 -14.96
C VAL A 318 -0.67 -9.46 -14.88
N TYR A 319 -0.94 -10.25 -13.84
CA TYR A 319 -0.42 -11.62 -13.75
C TYR A 319 -0.96 -12.51 -14.88
N ARG A 320 -2.26 -12.46 -15.18
CA ARG A 320 -2.85 -13.19 -16.31
C ARG A 320 -2.20 -12.81 -17.65
N ALA A 321 -2.06 -11.51 -17.91
CA ALA A 321 -1.46 -11.02 -19.14
C ALA A 321 0.03 -11.38 -19.28
N ALA A 322 0.73 -11.60 -18.17
CA ALA A 322 2.12 -12.07 -18.14
C ALA A 322 2.25 -13.61 -18.19
N GLY A 323 1.16 -14.37 -18.23
CA GLY A 323 1.17 -15.84 -18.17
C GLY A 323 1.61 -16.40 -16.82
N LEU A 324 1.43 -15.65 -15.74
CA LEU A 324 1.79 -16.06 -14.39
C LEU A 324 0.55 -16.38 -13.56
N PRO A 325 0.66 -17.27 -12.56
CA PRO A 325 -0.46 -17.59 -11.68
C PRO A 325 -0.86 -16.37 -10.85
N ILE A 326 -2.17 -16.19 -10.67
CA ILE A 326 -2.72 -15.30 -9.66
C ILE A 326 -2.25 -15.80 -8.30
N ARG A 327 -2.09 -14.90 -7.36
CA ARG A 327 -1.71 -15.23 -5.98
C ARG A 327 -2.88 -15.84 -5.23
N GLU A 328 -2.59 -16.81 -4.40
CA GLU A 328 -3.59 -17.47 -3.57
C GLU A 328 -3.41 -17.06 -2.10
N PRO A 329 -4.51 -16.97 -1.33
CA PRO A 329 -4.45 -16.79 0.11
C PRO A 329 -3.62 -17.88 0.78
N SER A 330 -2.82 -17.50 1.78
CA SER A 330 -2.09 -18.47 2.60
C SER A 330 -2.97 -18.99 3.74
N MET A 331 -2.77 -20.22 4.13
CA MET A 331 -3.48 -20.78 5.31
C MET A 331 -3.01 -20.09 6.59
N ARG A 332 -3.94 -19.89 7.55
CA ARG A 332 -3.57 -19.47 8.91
C ARG A 332 -2.62 -20.52 9.50
N GLY A 333 -1.43 -20.09 9.92
CA GLY A 333 -0.41 -21.02 10.46
C GLY A 333 0.83 -21.21 9.57
N THR A 334 0.84 -20.70 8.33
CA THR A 334 2.04 -20.71 7.45
C THR A 334 3.05 -19.61 7.79
#